data_15f7fa5327ae034ea0e30c3bff11b6da
#
_entry.id   15f7fa5327ae034ea0e30c3bff11b6da
#
_cell.length_a   1.000
_cell.length_b   1.000
_cell.length_c   1.000
_cell.angle_alpha   90.00
_cell.angle_beta   90.00
_cell.angle_gamma   90.00
#
_symmetry.space_group_name_H-M   'P 1'
#
loop_
_entity.id
_entity.type
_entity.pdbx_description
1 polymer ?
#
loop_
_entity_poly.entity_id
_entity_poly.type
_entity_poly.pdbx_seq_one_letter_code
_entity_poly.pdbx_strand_id
1 'polypeptide(L)'
;VLSEFRRASALLEVHPEIVSESYVSDRSGWMVSFDGNGLVASHVMRRTPARFGYGCDRREVSRAIRDHVLQLVKPDSRGSIGLVSGDEGVEWLESHPGCGCAFDRVTPFSSRVFLAAARRSDSTFLVDAISTDGGGIACNVILEQGLCIQELAGMTLAEFALKTSLLPARMLGLEGRKGHFTPGADADVTVYDPVSQKAVLTLVEGRKVLFRGTVARQPGRVICTESGRSRVEAAGLEAVVVRGGIPTLRRRP
;
A
#
# COMPACT_ATOMS: atom_id res chain seq x y z
N VAL A 1 18.25 10.17 -2.23
CA VAL A 1 17.80 8.80 -2.01
C VAL A 1 18.81 8.00 -1.20
N LEU A 2 20.06 7.84 -1.66
CA LEU A 2 21.06 6.98 -0.98
C LEU A 2 21.41 7.47 0.43
N SER A 3 21.50 8.77 0.67
CA SER A 3 21.76 9.34 2.01
C SER A 3 20.60 9.04 2.98
N GLU A 4 19.37 9.20 2.54
CA GLU A 4 18.20 8.89 3.37
C GLU A 4 18.06 7.38 3.63
N PHE A 5 18.37 6.56 2.63
CA PHE A 5 18.42 5.11 2.83
C PHE A 5 19.46 4.73 3.92
N ARG A 6 20.67 5.28 3.86
CA ARG A 6 21.71 5.04 4.89
C ARG A 6 21.26 5.45 6.29
N ARG A 7 20.57 6.60 6.41
CA ARG A 7 20.03 7.06 7.70
C ARG A 7 18.94 6.11 8.24
N ALA A 8 17.99 5.74 7.37
CA ALA A 8 16.94 4.80 7.74
C ALA A 8 17.50 3.42 8.13
N SER A 9 18.48 2.93 7.36
CA SER A 9 19.15 1.65 7.65
C SER A 9 19.89 1.70 8.99
N ALA A 10 20.64 2.75 9.25
CA ALA A 10 21.35 2.91 10.51
C ALA A 10 20.39 2.96 11.71
N LEU A 11 19.24 3.64 11.57
CA LEU A 11 18.21 3.68 12.59
C LEU A 11 17.63 2.28 12.86
N LEU A 12 17.21 1.58 11.80
CA LEU A 12 16.62 0.25 11.92
C LEU A 12 17.61 -0.82 12.41
N GLU A 13 18.91 -0.63 12.15
CA GLU A 13 19.95 -1.53 12.64
C GLU A 13 20.10 -1.45 14.16
N VAL A 14 20.06 -0.24 14.72
CA VAL A 14 20.24 -0.02 16.17
C VAL A 14 18.93 -0.14 16.95
N HIS A 15 17.79 -0.13 16.27
CA HIS A 15 16.45 -0.25 16.85
C HIS A 15 15.69 -1.46 16.31
N PRO A 16 16.11 -2.68 16.66
CA PRO A 16 15.48 -3.90 16.16
C PRO A 16 14.04 -4.11 16.66
N GLU A 17 13.60 -3.33 17.64
CA GLU A 17 12.23 -3.32 18.14
C GLU A 17 11.26 -2.57 17.23
N ILE A 18 11.75 -1.72 16.30
CA ILE A 18 10.92 -1.04 15.32
C ILE A 18 10.41 -2.05 14.31
N VAL A 19 9.10 -2.13 14.19
CA VAL A 19 8.43 -2.87 13.13
C VAL A 19 8.24 -1.97 11.92
N SER A 20 8.64 -2.44 10.76
CA SER A 20 8.71 -1.61 9.56
C SER A 20 8.17 -2.32 8.32
N GLU A 21 7.68 -1.52 7.38
CA GLU A 21 7.26 -1.99 6.07
C GLU A 21 7.86 -1.13 4.96
N SER A 22 8.00 -1.69 3.77
CA SER A 22 8.41 -0.98 2.57
C SER A 22 7.35 -1.07 1.49
N TYR A 23 7.12 0.03 0.79
CA TYR A 23 6.16 0.09 -0.30
C TYR A 23 6.81 -0.36 -1.62
N VAL A 24 6.15 -1.27 -2.32
CA VAL A 24 6.58 -1.68 -3.67
C VAL A 24 5.88 -0.87 -4.76
N SER A 25 4.84 -0.12 -4.43
CA SER A 25 4.18 0.80 -5.36
C SER A 25 5.06 2.00 -5.70
N ASP A 26 5.00 2.44 -6.93
CA ASP A 26 5.59 3.70 -7.41
C ASP A 26 4.71 4.91 -7.10
N ARG A 27 3.46 4.69 -6.74
CA ARG A 27 2.47 5.71 -6.41
C ARG A 27 2.31 5.90 -4.92
N SER A 28 1.89 7.09 -4.54
CA SER A 28 1.54 7.42 -3.15
C SER A 28 0.17 8.07 -3.11
N GLY A 29 -0.70 7.59 -2.21
CA GLY A 29 -2.05 8.12 -2.04
C GLY A 29 -2.10 9.29 -1.07
N TRP A 30 -2.83 10.33 -1.44
CA TRP A 30 -3.01 11.57 -0.67
C TRP A 30 -4.46 12.05 -0.76
N MET A 31 -4.77 13.07 0.02
CA MET A 31 -6.03 13.82 -0.11
C MET A 31 -5.72 15.24 -0.60
N VAL A 32 -6.40 15.67 -1.64
CA VAL A 32 -6.41 17.08 -2.08
C VAL A 32 -7.56 17.78 -1.40
N SER A 33 -7.26 18.83 -0.65
CA SER A 33 -8.26 19.79 -0.17
C SER A 33 -7.63 21.19 -0.10
N PHE A 34 -8.45 22.23 -0.12
CA PHE A 34 -7.97 23.60 -0.11
C PHE A 34 -8.59 24.39 1.04
N ASP A 35 -7.78 25.25 1.65
CA ASP A 35 -8.23 26.34 2.50
C ASP A 35 -7.97 27.66 1.74
N GLY A 36 -9.05 28.30 1.30
CA GLY A 36 -8.95 29.38 0.31
C GLY A 36 -8.28 28.92 -0.97
N ASN A 37 -7.15 29.53 -1.33
CA ASN A 37 -6.36 29.16 -2.51
C ASN A 37 -5.20 28.19 -2.19
N GLY A 38 -4.95 27.91 -0.92
CA GLY A 38 -3.83 27.08 -0.46
C GLY A 38 -4.19 25.61 -0.27
N LEU A 39 -3.29 24.71 -0.66
CA LEU A 39 -3.44 23.27 -0.43
C LEU A 39 -3.34 22.97 1.07
N VAL A 40 -4.38 22.35 1.63
CA VAL A 40 -4.34 21.77 2.97
C VAL A 40 -3.61 20.47 2.93
N ALA A 41 -2.37 20.44 3.40
CA ALA A 41 -1.52 19.28 3.29
C ALA A 41 -0.44 19.25 4.38
N SER A 42 0.02 18.05 4.69
CA SER A 42 1.20 17.86 5.53
C SER A 42 2.44 18.51 4.88
N HIS A 43 3.46 18.79 5.68
CA HIS A 43 4.73 19.31 5.18
C HIS A 43 5.34 18.42 4.08
N VAL A 44 5.22 17.10 4.23
CA VAL A 44 5.72 16.12 3.24
C VAL A 44 4.96 16.25 1.92
N MET A 45 3.63 16.33 1.98
CA MET A 45 2.81 16.46 0.78
C MET A 45 3.09 17.78 0.03
N ARG A 46 3.31 18.89 0.74
CA ARG A 46 3.66 20.18 0.11
C ARG A 46 5.00 20.14 -0.65
N ARG A 47 5.93 19.30 -0.21
CA ARG A 47 7.23 19.12 -0.90
C ARG A 47 7.11 18.23 -2.15
N THR A 48 6.09 17.41 -2.25
CA THR A 48 5.94 16.50 -3.39
C THR A 48 5.68 17.23 -4.71
N PRO A 49 4.71 18.16 -4.84
CA PRO A 49 4.55 18.97 -6.04
C PRO A 49 5.82 19.72 -6.42
N ALA A 50 6.53 20.30 -5.43
CA ALA A 50 7.75 21.06 -5.66
C ALA A 50 8.86 20.21 -6.32
N ARG A 51 8.93 18.91 -6.06
CA ARG A 51 9.88 18.00 -6.71
C ARG A 51 9.65 17.89 -8.22
N PHE A 52 8.42 18.13 -8.66
CA PHE A 52 7.99 18.10 -10.06
C PHE A 52 7.86 19.50 -10.66
N GLY A 53 8.29 20.56 -9.96
CA GLY A 53 8.25 21.94 -10.44
C GLY A 53 6.87 22.62 -10.34
N TYR A 54 6.02 22.15 -9.42
CA TYR A 54 4.70 22.74 -9.17
C TYR A 54 4.61 23.37 -7.79
N GLY A 55 3.85 24.47 -7.69
CA GLY A 55 3.46 25.07 -6.42
C GLY A 55 2.33 24.31 -5.72
N CYS A 56 1.87 24.87 -4.58
CA CYS A 56 0.82 24.27 -3.75
C CYS A 56 -0.45 25.15 -3.71
N ASP A 57 -0.61 26.08 -4.64
CA ASP A 57 -1.86 26.79 -4.83
C ASP A 57 -2.79 26.04 -5.81
N ARG A 58 -4.04 26.43 -5.86
CA ARG A 58 -5.07 25.77 -6.68
C ARG A 58 -4.69 25.74 -8.17
N ARG A 59 -4.09 26.83 -8.69
CA ARG A 59 -3.68 26.93 -10.09
C ARG A 59 -2.58 25.93 -10.43
N GLU A 60 -1.56 25.84 -9.59
CA GLU A 60 -0.43 24.94 -9.77
C GLU A 60 -0.84 23.48 -9.59
N VAL A 61 -1.73 23.17 -8.65
CA VAL A 61 -2.30 21.84 -8.50
C VAL A 61 -3.12 21.45 -9.74
N SER A 62 -3.96 22.35 -10.26
CA SER A 62 -4.70 22.12 -11.50
C SER A 62 -3.76 21.92 -12.71
N ARG A 63 -2.65 22.65 -12.76
CA ARG A 63 -1.61 22.45 -13.77
C ARG A 63 -0.98 21.05 -13.66
N ALA A 64 -0.61 20.62 -12.46
CA ALA A 64 -0.07 19.28 -12.22
C ALA A 64 -1.04 18.16 -12.63
N ILE A 65 -2.35 18.40 -12.48
CA ILE A 65 -3.39 17.47 -12.94
C ILE A 65 -3.45 17.44 -14.47
N ARG A 66 -3.44 18.60 -15.14
CA ARG A 66 -3.42 18.67 -16.62
C ARG A 66 -2.20 18.00 -17.22
N ASP A 67 -1.06 18.15 -16.57
CA ASP A 67 0.22 17.58 -17.01
C ASP A 67 0.36 16.08 -16.62
N HIS A 68 -0.69 15.45 -16.10
CA HIS A 68 -0.76 14.04 -15.69
C HIS A 68 0.21 13.65 -14.56
N VAL A 69 0.81 14.60 -13.87
CA VAL A 69 1.71 14.38 -12.72
C VAL A 69 0.91 14.06 -11.45
N LEU A 70 -0.22 14.72 -11.28
CA LEU A 70 -1.18 14.46 -10.22
C LEU A 70 -2.45 13.86 -10.81
N GLN A 71 -2.87 12.71 -10.29
CA GLN A 71 -4.09 12.01 -10.69
C GLN A 71 -5.07 12.00 -9.52
N LEU A 72 -6.36 12.14 -9.81
CA LEU A 72 -7.41 12.18 -8.80
C LEU A 72 -8.19 10.87 -8.77
N VAL A 73 -8.59 10.46 -7.59
CA VAL A 73 -9.43 9.28 -7.40
C VAL A 73 -10.86 9.61 -7.79
N LYS A 74 -11.38 8.90 -8.78
CA LYS A 74 -12.74 9.05 -9.29
C LYS A 74 -13.44 7.69 -9.34
N PRO A 75 -14.60 7.53 -8.68
CA PRO A 75 -15.42 6.34 -8.89
C PRO A 75 -16.08 6.40 -10.27
N ASP A 76 -16.15 5.25 -10.95
CA ASP A 76 -16.94 5.09 -12.15
C ASP A 76 -18.43 4.86 -11.82
N SER A 77 -19.28 4.80 -12.85
CA SER A 77 -20.73 4.56 -12.70
C SER A 77 -21.07 3.19 -12.09
N ARG A 78 -20.11 2.27 -12.01
CA ARG A 78 -20.25 0.93 -11.41
C ARG A 78 -19.68 0.88 -9.98
N GLY A 79 -19.17 2.01 -9.47
CA GLY A 79 -18.53 2.11 -8.17
C GLY A 79 -17.11 1.54 -8.13
N SER A 80 -16.49 1.26 -9.28
CA SER A 80 -15.07 0.95 -9.33
C SER A 80 -14.27 2.25 -9.23
N ILE A 81 -13.13 2.18 -8.55
CA ILE A 81 -12.26 3.34 -8.36
C ILE A 81 -11.21 3.37 -9.46
N GLY A 82 -11.12 4.50 -10.16
CA GLY A 82 -10.10 4.80 -11.13
C GLY A 82 -9.32 6.06 -10.80
N LEU A 83 -8.35 6.37 -11.63
CA LEU A 83 -7.58 7.62 -11.56
C LEU A 83 -7.87 8.45 -12.81
N VAL A 84 -8.10 9.73 -12.60
CA VAL A 84 -8.38 10.71 -13.66
C VAL A 84 -7.40 11.87 -13.57
N SER A 85 -7.03 12.41 -14.74
CA SER A 85 -6.14 13.56 -14.89
C SER A 85 -6.49 14.33 -16.16
N GLY A 86 -5.67 15.29 -16.58
CA GLY A 86 -6.02 16.16 -17.71
C GLY A 86 -7.15 17.11 -17.35
N ASP A 87 -7.88 17.58 -18.33
CA ASP A 87 -9.01 18.51 -18.12
C ASP A 87 -10.15 17.82 -17.36
N GLU A 88 -10.44 16.54 -17.60
CA GLU A 88 -11.41 15.77 -16.84
C GLU A 88 -11.06 15.74 -15.33
N GLY A 89 -9.77 15.60 -15.00
CA GLY A 89 -9.31 15.64 -13.61
C GLY A 89 -9.52 17.01 -12.99
N VAL A 90 -9.32 18.08 -13.71
CA VAL A 90 -9.56 19.45 -13.21
C VAL A 90 -11.05 19.69 -12.95
N GLU A 91 -11.92 19.32 -13.89
CA GLU A 91 -13.38 19.39 -13.71
C GLU A 91 -13.86 18.56 -12.50
N TRP A 92 -13.25 17.38 -12.31
CA TRP A 92 -13.53 16.55 -11.13
C TRP A 92 -13.13 17.25 -9.83
N LEU A 93 -11.96 17.89 -9.77
CA LEU A 93 -11.50 18.65 -8.60
C LEU A 93 -12.41 19.83 -8.27
N GLU A 94 -12.91 20.53 -9.29
CA GLU A 94 -13.82 21.68 -9.10
C GLU A 94 -15.14 21.26 -8.45
N SER A 95 -15.66 20.11 -8.84
CA SER A 95 -16.91 19.55 -8.30
C SER A 95 -16.71 18.75 -7.01
N HIS A 96 -15.49 18.31 -6.70
CA HIS A 96 -15.14 17.48 -5.54
C HIS A 96 -13.87 18.02 -4.84
N PRO A 97 -13.98 19.15 -4.12
CA PRO A 97 -12.79 19.84 -3.58
C PRO A 97 -12.07 19.10 -2.45
N GLY A 98 -12.55 17.93 -2.05
CA GLY A 98 -11.93 17.06 -1.05
C GLY A 98 -11.90 15.63 -1.57
N CYS A 99 -10.96 15.30 -2.49
CA CYS A 99 -10.87 13.97 -3.08
C CYS A 99 -9.51 13.32 -2.88
N GLY A 100 -9.47 11.99 -2.98
CA GLY A 100 -8.22 11.23 -3.00
C GLY A 100 -7.41 11.56 -4.26
N CYS A 101 -6.10 11.53 -4.13
CA CYS A 101 -5.19 11.74 -5.25
C CYS A 101 -3.95 10.86 -5.16
N ALA A 102 -3.25 10.71 -6.27
CA ALA A 102 -1.97 10.04 -6.37
C ALA A 102 -1.01 10.87 -7.22
N PHE A 103 0.25 10.90 -6.80
CA PHE A 103 1.34 11.30 -7.67
C PHE A 103 1.91 10.07 -8.36
N ASP A 104 2.18 10.17 -9.65
CA ASP A 104 2.87 9.14 -10.39
C ASP A 104 4.37 9.15 -10.08
N ARG A 105 4.97 7.96 -9.95
CA ARG A 105 6.43 7.77 -9.77
C ARG A 105 7.07 8.54 -8.62
N VAL A 106 6.36 8.68 -7.51
CA VAL A 106 6.89 9.39 -6.31
C VAL A 106 8.00 8.62 -5.65
N THR A 107 7.88 7.30 -5.60
CA THR A 107 8.84 6.42 -4.93
C THR A 107 9.85 5.86 -5.96
N PRO A 108 11.14 6.26 -5.89
CA PRO A 108 12.15 5.74 -6.81
C PRO A 108 12.26 4.22 -6.73
N PHE A 109 12.41 3.56 -7.89
CA PHE A 109 12.54 2.10 -7.95
C PHE A 109 13.70 1.59 -7.09
N SER A 110 14.84 2.29 -7.10
CA SER A 110 15.99 1.95 -6.27
C SER A 110 15.66 1.90 -4.76
N SER A 111 14.88 2.87 -4.25
CA SER A 111 14.48 2.84 -2.82
C SER A 111 13.53 1.70 -2.50
N ARG A 112 12.64 1.35 -3.43
CA ARG A 112 11.75 0.18 -3.27
C ARG A 112 12.53 -1.12 -3.19
N VAL A 113 13.49 -1.33 -4.10
CA VAL A 113 14.38 -2.50 -4.10
C VAL A 113 15.22 -2.55 -2.83
N PHE A 114 15.89 -1.46 -2.47
CA PHE A 114 16.74 -1.43 -1.28
C PHE A 114 15.97 -1.72 0.00
N LEU A 115 14.83 -1.05 0.22
CA LEU A 115 14.06 -1.25 1.43
C LEU A 115 13.42 -2.64 1.50
N ALA A 116 12.93 -3.17 0.37
CA ALA A 116 12.34 -4.50 0.35
C ALA A 116 13.35 -5.61 0.62
N ALA A 117 14.59 -5.47 0.14
CA ALA A 117 15.61 -6.53 0.14
C ALA A 117 16.79 -6.28 1.09
N ALA A 118 16.92 -5.10 1.69
CA ALA A 118 18.02 -4.79 2.59
C ALA A 118 18.10 -5.76 3.77
N ARG A 119 19.32 -6.14 4.11
CA ARG A 119 19.61 -7.06 5.20
C ARG A 119 20.48 -6.41 6.26
N ARG A 120 20.32 -6.87 7.47
CA ARG A 120 21.20 -6.56 8.62
C ARG A 120 22.52 -7.32 8.49
N SER A 121 23.44 -7.01 9.36
CA SER A 121 24.74 -7.70 9.48
C SER A 121 24.60 -9.20 9.76
N ASP A 122 23.52 -9.63 10.43
CA ASP A 122 23.18 -11.02 10.72
C ASP A 122 22.40 -11.71 9.58
N SER A 123 22.31 -11.10 8.42
CA SER A 123 21.57 -11.58 7.22
C SER A 123 20.03 -11.57 7.37
N THR A 124 19.46 -11.13 8.49
CA THR A 124 18.02 -10.93 8.62
C THR A 124 17.57 -9.69 7.82
N PHE A 125 16.31 -9.62 7.44
CA PHE A 125 15.79 -8.45 6.74
C PHE A 125 15.80 -7.21 7.63
N LEU A 126 16.22 -6.10 7.07
CA LEU A 126 16.22 -4.79 7.73
C LEU A 126 14.80 -4.26 7.90
N VAL A 127 13.97 -4.44 6.87
CA VAL A 127 12.55 -4.07 6.86
C VAL A 127 11.71 -5.34 6.90
N ASP A 128 10.72 -5.39 7.77
CA ASP A 128 10.01 -6.62 8.12
C ASP A 128 9.02 -7.05 7.02
N ALA A 129 8.18 -6.15 6.55
CA ALA A 129 7.10 -6.48 5.62
C ALA A 129 7.16 -5.68 4.32
N ILE A 130 6.42 -6.17 3.33
CA ILE A 130 6.20 -5.51 2.04
C ILE A 130 4.73 -5.13 1.95
N SER A 131 4.46 -3.87 1.58
CA SER A 131 3.12 -3.32 1.36
C SER A 131 3.04 -2.53 0.05
N THR A 132 1.90 -1.93 -0.23
CA THR A 132 1.68 -1.15 -1.46
C THR A 132 1.41 0.32 -1.22
N ASP A 133 1.21 0.77 0.01
CA ASP A 133 0.66 2.11 0.31
C ASP A 133 -0.68 2.35 -0.40
N GLY A 134 -1.47 1.27 -0.52
CA GLY A 134 -2.64 1.20 -1.42
C GLY A 134 -3.85 2.01 -0.98
N GLY A 135 -3.95 2.37 0.29
CA GLY A 135 -4.97 3.25 0.89
C GLY A 135 -6.29 3.31 0.13
N GLY A 136 -6.64 4.49 -0.36
CA GLY A 136 -7.82 4.75 -1.19
C GLY A 136 -7.60 4.59 -2.70
N ILE A 137 -6.44 4.10 -3.14
CA ILE A 137 -6.10 3.93 -4.55
C ILE A 137 -5.95 2.44 -4.85
N ALA A 138 -6.40 2.00 -6.02
CA ALA A 138 -6.17 0.64 -6.50
C ALA A 138 -4.68 0.42 -6.82
N CYS A 139 -3.91 0.00 -5.83
CA CYS A 139 -2.49 -0.29 -5.94
C CYS A 139 -2.21 -1.78 -5.66
N ASN A 140 -2.96 -2.69 -6.29
CA ASN A 140 -2.76 -4.14 -6.16
C ASN A 140 -1.52 -4.63 -6.94
N VAL A 141 -0.35 -4.07 -6.62
CA VAL A 141 0.90 -4.31 -7.34
C VAL A 141 1.85 -5.26 -6.59
N ILE A 142 1.42 -5.88 -5.49
CA ILE A 142 2.27 -6.78 -4.68
C ILE A 142 2.89 -7.88 -5.53
N LEU A 143 2.12 -8.55 -6.38
CA LEU A 143 2.67 -9.62 -7.22
C LEU A 143 3.59 -9.04 -8.30
N GLU A 144 3.08 -8.19 -9.16
CA GLU A 144 3.81 -7.65 -10.31
C GLU A 144 5.11 -6.93 -9.91
N GLN A 145 5.00 -5.95 -9.04
CA GLN A 145 6.17 -5.19 -8.58
C GLN A 145 7.03 -5.96 -7.58
N GLY A 146 6.40 -6.71 -6.69
CA GLY A 146 7.09 -7.46 -5.65
C GLY A 146 7.86 -8.65 -6.22
N LEU A 147 7.34 -9.38 -7.20
CA LEU A 147 8.06 -10.45 -7.86
C LEU A 147 9.24 -9.93 -8.70
N CYS A 148 9.06 -8.78 -9.36
CA CYS A 148 10.16 -8.11 -10.04
C CYS A 148 11.28 -7.73 -9.05
N ILE A 149 10.94 -7.17 -7.89
CA ILE A 149 11.92 -6.86 -6.84
C ILE A 149 12.55 -8.13 -6.27
N GLN A 150 11.76 -9.18 -6.04
CA GLN A 150 12.23 -10.46 -5.56
C GLN A 150 13.33 -11.04 -6.48
N GLU A 151 13.06 -11.03 -7.77
CA GLU A 151 14.00 -11.54 -8.76
C GLU A 151 15.28 -10.70 -8.85
N LEU A 152 15.13 -9.37 -8.97
CA LEU A 152 16.26 -8.45 -9.09
C LEU A 152 17.15 -8.39 -7.83
N ALA A 153 16.56 -8.57 -6.66
CA ALA A 153 17.27 -8.51 -5.39
C ALA A 153 17.80 -9.85 -4.90
N GLY A 154 17.59 -10.93 -5.65
CA GLY A 154 17.99 -12.29 -5.25
C GLY A 154 17.26 -12.81 -4.01
N MET A 155 16.06 -12.30 -3.74
CA MET A 155 15.20 -12.79 -2.67
C MET A 155 14.54 -14.10 -3.11
N THR A 156 14.46 -15.10 -2.23
CA THR A 156 13.72 -16.32 -2.52
C THR A 156 12.21 -16.09 -2.50
N LEU A 157 11.43 -16.93 -3.19
CA LEU A 157 9.96 -16.88 -3.11
C LEU A 157 9.43 -17.13 -1.71
N ALA A 158 10.12 -17.95 -0.91
CA ALA A 158 9.76 -18.19 0.50
C ALA A 158 9.95 -16.92 1.34
N GLU A 159 11.03 -16.18 1.15
CA GLU A 159 11.27 -14.91 1.80
C GLU A 159 10.26 -13.83 1.37
N PHE A 160 9.92 -13.80 0.07
CA PHE A 160 8.88 -12.92 -0.43
C PHE A 160 7.52 -13.23 0.21
N ALA A 161 7.13 -14.51 0.24
CA ALA A 161 5.89 -14.95 0.89
C ALA A 161 5.89 -14.64 2.40
N LEU A 162 7.02 -14.82 3.08
CA LEU A 162 7.18 -14.46 4.47
C LEU A 162 6.87 -12.97 4.70
N LYS A 163 7.45 -12.08 3.87
CA LYS A 163 7.31 -10.62 3.99
C LYS A 163 5.94 -10.09 3.54
N THR A 164 5.22 -10.82 2.70
CA THR A 164 3.91 -10.40 2.18
C THR A 164 2.72 -11.09 2.84
N SER A 165 2.96 -12.13 3.65
CA SER A 165 1.90 -12.92 4.26
C SER A 165 2.07 -13.10 5.76
N LEU A 166 3.07 -13.85 6.22
CA LEU A 166 3.20 -14.21 7.62
C LEU A 166 3.60 -13.02 8.51
N LEU A 167 4.57 -12.21 8.08
CA LEU A 167 5.01 -11.06 8.89
C LEU A 167 3.90 -10.00 9.01
N PRO A 168 3.17 -9.60 7.95
CA PRO A 168 2.00 -8.75 8.10
C PRO A 168 0.93 -9.33 9.04
N ALA A 169 0.67 -10.64 8.98
CA ALA A 169 -0.26 -11.28 9.90
C ALA A 169 0.20 -11.18 11.36
N ARG A 170 1.50 -11.37 11.63
CA ARG A 170 2.10 -11.19 12.97
C ARG A 170 2.02 -9.75 13.46
N MET A 171 2.32 -8.79 12.59
CA MET A 171 2.23 -7.35 12.91
C MET A 171 0.83 -6.97 13.40
N LEU A 172 -0.19 -7.64 12.86
CA LEU A 172 -1.60 -7.43 13.20
C LEU A 172 -2.12 -8.38 14.31
N GLY A 173 -1.30 -9.32 14.81
CA GLY A 173 -1.71 -10.34 15.77
C GLY A 173 -2.69 -11.37 15.20
N LEU A 174 -2.65 -11.58 13.89
CA LEU A 174 -3.53 -12.51 13.16
C LEU A 174 -2.83 -13.83 12.77
N GLU A 175 -1.58 -14.03 13.17
CA GLU A 175 -0.77 -15.20 12.79
C GLU A 175 -1.34 -16.54 13.25
N GLY A 176 -2.27 -16.56 14.19
CA GLY A 176 -2.97 -17.79 14.58
C GLY A 176 -3.94 -18.31 13.52
N ARG A 177 -4.30 -17.47 12.54
CA ARG A 177 -5.29 -17.78 11.51
C ARG A 177 -4.85 -17.44 10.09
N LYS A 178 -3.94 -16.48 9.91
CA LYS A 178 -3.61 -15.90 8.59
C LYS A 178 -2.11 -15.91 8.32
N GLY A 179 -1.77 -15.90 7.02
CA GLY A 179 -0.40 -15.76 6.55
C GLY A 179 0.38 -17.07 6.42
N HIS A 180 -0.25 -18.23 6.59
CA HIS A 180 0.37 -19.55 6.48
C HIS A 180 -0.65 -20.64 6.12
N PHE A 181 -0.17 -21.84 5.79
CA PHE A 181 -0.98 -23.00 5.40
C PHE A 181 -1.08 -24.09 6.49
N THR A 182 -0.85 -23.75 7.74
CA THR A 182 -0.99 -24.71 8.84
C THR A 182 -2.47 -25.12 8.99
N PRO A 183 -2.78 -26.39 9.29
CA PRO A 183 -4.16 -26.83 9.54
C PRO A 183 -4.86 -25.95 10.59
N GLY A 184 -6.06 -25.49 10.28
CA GLY A 184 -6.83 -24.55 11.12
C GLY A 184 -6.64 -23.07 10.74
N ALA A 185 -5.71 -22.73 9.86
CA ALA A 185 -5.63 -21.39 9.30
C ALA A 185 -6.75 -21.13 8.28
N ASP A 186 -7.10 -19.87 8.09
CA ASP A 186 -8.00 -19.44 7.03
C ASP A 186 -7.41 -19.82 5.66
N ALA A 187 -8.26 -20.27 4.75
CA ALA A 187 -7.81 -20.60 3.39
C ALA A 187 -7.70 -19.33 2.53
N ASP A 188 -6.73 -18.48 2.88
CA ASP A 188 -6.35 -17.30 2.12
C ASP A 188 -5.22 -17.69 1.17
N VAL A 189 -5.54 -17.85 -0.11
CA VAL A 189 -4.59 -18.39 -1.11
C VAL A 189 -4.60 -17.54 -2.36
N THR A 190 -3.41 -17.13 -2.80
CA THR A 190 -3.22 -16.54 -4.13
C THR A 190 -2.38 -17.46 -4.99
N VAL A 191 -2.94 -17.89 -6.11
CA VAL A 191 -2.21 -18.60 -7.17
C VAL A 191 -1.92 -17.60 -8.28
N TYR A 192 -0.69 -17.55 -8.73
CA TYR A 192 -0.28 -16.68 -9.81
C TYR A 192 0.42 -17.44 -10.94
N ASP A 193 0.36 -16.89 -12.12
CA ASP A 193 1.12 -17.36 -13.27
C ASP A 193 2.52 -16.73 -13.23
N PRO A 194 3.59 -17.53 -13.15
CA PRO A 194 4.95 -16.99 -13.04
C PRO A 194 5.42 -16.24 -14.30
N VAL A 195 4.83 -16.51 -15.47
CA VAL A 195 5.21 -15.85 -16.73
C VAL A 195 4.59 -14.46 -16.80
N SER A 196 3.29 -14.34 -16.57
CA SER A 196 2.59 -13.05 -16.61
C SER A 196 2.67 -12.28 -15.29
N GLN A 197 3.17 -12.90 -14.21
CA GLN A 197 3.23 -12.37 -12.85
C GLN A 197 1.86 -11.85 -12.33
N LYS A 198 0.77 -12.44 -12.82
CA LYS A 198 -0.60 -12.06 -12.45
C LYS A 198 -1.28 -13.14 -11.65
N ALA A 199 -2.10 -12.72 -10.69
CA ALA A 199 -2.96 -13.63 -9.96
C ALA A 199 -3.99 -14.26 -10.91
N VAL A 200 -4.08 -15.59 -10.90
CA VAL A 200 -5.06 -16.37 -11.67
C VAL A 200 -6.20 -16.91 -10.81
N LEU A 201 -5.96 -17.07 -9.51
CA LEU A 201 -6.96 -17.42 -8.51
C LEU A 201 -6.61 -16.72 -7.20
N THR A 202 -7.61 -16.15 -6.54
CA THR A 202 -7.48 -15.70 -5.15
C THR A 202 -8.67 -16.22 -4.35
N LEU A 203 -8.34 -16.89 -3.26
CA LEU A 203 -9.29 -17.31 -2.25
C LEU A 203 -9.13 -16.44 -0.99
N VAL A 204 -10.22 -16.08 -0.38
CA VAL A 204 -10.27 -15.46 0.96
C VAL A 204 -11.21 -16.30 1.81
N GLU A 205 -10.67 -16.90 2.87
CA GLU A 205 -11.38 -17.85 3.73
C GLU A 205 -12.07 -18.98 2.91
N GLY A 206 -11.34 -19.50 1.93
CA GLY A 206 -11.82 -20.55 1.04
C GLY A 206 -12.82 -20.09 -0.04
N ARG A 207 -13.25 -18.84 -0.01
CA ARG A 207 -14.17 -18.28 -1.00
C ARG A 207 -13.40 -17.67 -2.16
N LYS A 208 -13.79 -17.99 -3.37
CA LYS A 208 -13.19 -17.48 -4.59
C LYS A 208 -13.54 -16.00 -4.80
N VAL A 209 -12.56 -15.11 -4.74
CA VAL A 209 -12.73 -13.67 -4.96
C VAL A 209 -12.15 -13.20 -6.29
N LEU A 210 -11.21 -13.96 -6.86
CA LEU A 210 -10.69 -13.73 -8.21
C LEU A 210 -10.48 -15.06 -8.92
N PHE A 211 -10.86 -15.13 -10.19
CA PHE A 211 -10.58 -16.27 -11.04
C PHE A 211 -10.41 -15.84 -12.50
N ARG A 212 -9.24 -16.08 -13.08
CA ARG A 212 -8.89 -15.78 -14.47
C ARG A 212 -9.31 -14.37 -14.91
N GLY A 213 -8.94 -13.35 -14.11
CA GLY A 213 -9.24 -11.95 -14.37
C GLY A 213 -10.65 -11.49 -13.99
N THR A 214 -11.54 -12.40 -13.60
CA THR A 214 -12.88 -12.05 -13.13
C THR A 214 -12.87 -11.90 -11.61
N VAL A 215 -13.24 -10.72 -11.12
CA VAL A 215 -13.38 -10.43 -9.69
C VAL A 215 -14.80 -10.70 -9.27
N ALA A 216 -14.99 -11.61 -8.30
CA ALA A 216 -16.28 -11.84 -7.65
C ALA A 216 -16.48 -10.75 -6.58
N ARG A 217 -17.51 -9.93 -6.73
CA ARG A 217 -17.90 -8.94 -5.71
C ARG A 217 -18.39 -9.69 -4.47
N GLN A 218 -17.60 -9.63 -3.42
CA GLN A 218 -17.96 -10.17 -2.09
C GLN A 218 -17.82 -9.02 -1.09
N PRO A 219 -18.67 -8.98 -0.04
CA PRO A 219 -18.45 -8.06 1.06
C PRO A 219 -17.05 -8.30 1.65
N GLY A 220 -16.27 -7.23 1.77
CA GLY A 220 -14.96 -7.28 2.40
C GLY A 220 -15.08 -7.20 3.92
N ARG A 221 -14.01 -7.62 4.60
CA ARG A 221 -13.82 -7.37 6.03
C ARG A 221 -12.85 -6.21 6.22
N VAL A 222 -13.09 -5.41 7.23
CA VAL A 222 -12.21 -4.29 7.60
C VAL A 222 -11.50 -4.61 8.90
N ILE A 223 -10.18 -4.66 8.85
CA ILE A 223 -9.36 -4.77 10.06
C ILE A 223 -9.37 -3.40 10.75
N CYS A 224 -9.80 -3.36 11.99
CA CYS A 224 -9.90 -2.13 12.77
C CYS A 224 -9.56 -2.38 14.24
N THR A 225 -9.37 -1.30 14.98
CA THR A 225 -9.32 -1.34 16.45
C THR A 225 -10.73 -1.34 17.02
N GLU A 226 -10.88 -1.63 18.32
CA GLU A 226 -12.19 -1.63 18.99
C GLU A 226 -12.93 -0.28 18.80
N SER A 227 -12.19 0.83 18.83
CA SER A 227 -12.78 2.17 18.61
C SER A 227 -13.30 2.41 17.19
N GLY A 228 -12.85 1.61 16.21
CA GLY A 228 -13.31 1.69 14.82
C GLY A 228 -14.49 0.78 14.50
N ARG A 229 -14.80 -0.21 15.34
CA ARG A 229 -15.80 -1.26 15.10
C ARG A 229 -17.16 -0.68 14.69
N SER A 230 -17.71 0.20 15.50
CA SER A 230 -19.06 0.75 15.27
C SER A 230 -19.17 1.50 13.93
N ARG A 231 -18.10 2.16 13.51
CA ARG A 231 -18.07 2.88 12.22
C ARG A 231 -18.04 1.89 11.04
N VAL A 232 -17.29 0.81 11.17
CA VAL A 232 -17.22 -0.25 10.14
C VAL A 232 -18.57 -0.95 10.01
N GLU A 233 -19.18 -1.33 11.11
CA GLU A 233 -20.50 -2.00 11.15
C GLU A 233 -21.62 -1.07 10.63
N ALA A 234 -21.59 0.22 10.98
CA ALA A 234 -22.51 1.22 10.44
C ALA A 234 -22.40 1.40 8.91
N ALA A 235 -21.24 1.11 8.33
CA ALA A 235 -21.03 1.09 6.89
C ALA A 235 -21.50 -0.24 6.23
N GLY A 236 -22.09 -1.15 6.99
CA GLY A 236 -22.55 -2.46 6.50
C GLY A 236 -21.40 -3.45 6.21
N LEU A 237 -20.23 -3.22 6.79
CA LEU A 237 -19.05 -4.07 6.60
C LEU A 237 -18.77 -4.91 7.85
N GLU A 238 -18.17 -6.08 7.67
CA GLU A 238 -17.74 -6.94 8.76
C GLU A 238 -16.42 -6.42 9.36
N ALA A 239 -16.40 -6.19 10.68
CA ALA A 239 -15.23 -5.74 11.41
C ALA A 239 -14.40 -6.92 11.91
N VAL A 240 -13.13 -6.94 11.59
CA VAL A 240 -12.12 -7.80 12.22
C VAL A 240 -11.34 -6.94 13.22
N VAL A 241 -11.69 -7.07 14.49
CA VAL A 241 -11.05 -6.28 15.53
C VAL A 241 -9.72 -6.89 15.91
N VAL A 242 -8.67 -6.09 15.79
CA VAL A 242 -7.35 -6.42 16.30
C VAL A 242 -7.10 -5.65 17.58
N ARG A 243 -6.37 -6.25 18.52
CA ARG A 243 -6.02 -5.55 19.75
C ARG A 243 -5.16 -4.34 19.43
N GLY A 244 -5.65 -3.16 19.77
CA GLY A 244 -4.94 -1.91 19.60
C GLY A 244 -3.62 -1.93 20.35
N GLY A 245 -2.58 -1.48 19.72
CA GLY A 245 -1.23 -1.39 20.25
C GLY A 245 -0.27 -1.07 19.10
N ILE A 246 0.96 -0.81 19.45
CA ILE A 246 2.05 -0.71 18.49
C ILE A 246 2.23 -2.11 17.89
N PRO A 247 2.22 -2.27 16.56
CA PRO A 247 2.52 -3.55 15.92
C PRO A 247 3.85 -4.09 16.46
N THR A 248 3.87 -5.32 16.94
CA THR A 248 5.08 -5.93 17.43
C THR A 248 5.30 -7.25 16.73
N LEU A 249 6.49 -7.43 16.17
CA LEU A 249 6.96 -8.75 15.83
C LEU A 249 7.49 -9.35 17.12
N ARG A 250 6.75 -10.27 17.74
CA ARG A 250 7.32 -11.08 18.79
C ARG A 250 8.46 -11.89 18.18
N ARG A 251 9.68 -11.38 18.30
CA ARG A 251 10.86 -12.20 18.06
C ARG A 251 10.81 -13.31 19.11
N ARG A 252 10.47 -14.53 18.68
CA ARG A 252 10.75 -15.68 19.52
C ARG A 252 12.27 -15.77 19.64
N PRO A 253 12.78 -15.96 20.86
CA PRO A 253 14.20 -16.23 21.07
C PRO A 253 14.66 -17.45 20.26
#